data_6a5c8f416b91cc7a38bde5cf6da7709f
#
_entry.id   6a5c8f416b91cc7a38bde5cf6da7709f
#
_cell.length_a   1.000
_cell.length_b   1.000
_cell.length_c   1.000
_cell.angle_alpha   90.00
_cell.angle_beta   90.00
_cell.angle_gamma   90.00
#
_symmetry.space_group_name_H-M   'P 1'
#
loop_
_entity.id
_entity.type
_entity.pdbx_description
1 polymer ?
#
loop_
_entity_poly.entity_id
_entity_poly.type
_entity_poly.pdbx_seq_one_letter_code
_entity_poly.pdbx_strand_id
1 'polypeptide(L)'
;MSTILETRGLTHVYGAGTPFERVALDHVDLKIEKGEILGVIGHTGSGKSTLIQHLNGLLQPSEGEVLLDGKSIWDAKGKCSRETRFRVGLVFQYPEYQLFEETIAKDIAYGPTNMKLSQTEIDERVRESMAAVGLAPELADQSPFALSGGQKRRVAIAGVIAMRPDV
;
A
#
# COMPACT_ATOMS: atom_id res chain seq x y z
N MET A 1 16.48 12.78 12.26
CA MET A 1 15.65 12.16 11.23
C MET A 1 14.22 12.56 11.54
N SER A 2 13.34 12.71 10.57
CA SER A 2 11.95 13.11 10.80
C SER A 2 11.03 11.91 10.69
N THR A 3 10.13 11.74 11.66
CA THR A 3 9.13 10.68 11.65
C THR A 3 8.15 10.92 10.51
N ILE A 4 7.97 9.92 9.63
CA ILE A 4 7.03 9.99 8.51
C ILE A 4 5.71 9.32 8.85
N LEU A 5 5.74 8.14 9.49
CA LEU A 5 4.56 7.42 9.96
C LEU A 5 4.66 7.17 11.47
N GLU A 6 3.56 7.34 12.18
CA GLU A 6 3.47 7.10 13.62
C GLU A 6 2.13 6.45 13.95
N THR A 7 2.12 5.51 14.88
CA THR A 7 0.90 5.02 15.52
C THR A 7 0.94 5.37 17.00
N ARG A 8 -0.21 5.72 17.58
CA ARG A 8 -0.38 6.03 19.00
C ARG A 8 -1.55 5.23 19.56
N GLY A 9 -1.26 4.34 20.49
CA GLY A 9 -2.24 3.48 21.12
C GLY A 9 -3.09 2.68 20.12
N LEU A 10 -2.51 2.31 18.95
CA LEU A 10 -3.25 1.67 17.87
C LEU A 10 -3.81 0.34 18.30
N THR A 11 -5.13 0.27 18.38
CA THR A 11 -5.87 -0.95 18.75
C THR A 11 -6.83 -1.33 17.63
N HIS A 12 -6.89 -2.63 17.32
CA HIS A 12 -7.86 -3.15 16.36
C HIS A 12 -8.49 -4.44 16.86
N VAL A 13 -9.82 -4.42 16.92
CA VAL A 13 -10.65 -5.56 17.36
C VAL A 13 -11.53 -6.00 16.21
N TYR A 14 -11.34 -7.23 15.73
CA TYR A 14 -12.24 -7.85 14.77
C TYR A 14 -13.49 -8.38 15.49
N GLY A 15 -14.65 -8.19 14.88
CA GLY A 15 -15.91 -8.71 15.39
C GLY A 15 -16.33 -8.16 16.76
N ALA A 16 -15.97 -6.92 17.05
CA ALA A 16 -16.30 -6.27 18.34
C ALA A 16 -17.78 -6.42 18.69
N GLY A 17 -18.06 -6.83 19.95
CA GLY A 17 -19.42 -7.07 20.45
C GLY A 17 -20.06 -8.37 19.95
N THR A 18 -19.32 -9.26 19.29
CA THR A 18 -19.81 -10.58 18.86
C THR A 18 -19.07 -11.72 19.59
N PRO A 19 -19.63 -12.96 19.58
CA PRO A 19 -18.92 -14.13 20.13
C PRO A 19 -17.57 -14.44 19.46
N PHE A 20 -17.27 -13.82 18.32
CA PHE A 20 -16.03 -13.99 17.55
C PHE A 20 -15.07 -12.82 17.72
N GLU A 21 -15.24 -12.04 18.76
CA GLU A 21 -14.38 -10.91 19.08
C GLU A 21 -12.93 -11.35 19.26
N ARG A 22 -12.04 -10.66 18.56
CA ARG A 22 -10.60 -10.93 18.63
C ARG A 22 -9.81 -9.63 18.54
N VAL A 23 -9.00 -9.37 19.55
CA VAL A 23 -8.01 -8.28 19.54
C VAL A 23 -6.85 -8.71 18.63
N ALA A 24 -6.62 -7.95 17.58
CA ALA A 24 -5.54 -8.19 16.62
C ALA A 24 -4.34 -7.26 16.86
N LEU A 25 -4.59 -6.04 17.30
CA LEU A 25 -3.60 -5.07 17.76
C LEU A 25 -4.07 -4.51 19.10
N ASP A 26 -3.15 -4.34 20.03
CA ASP A 26 -3.42 -3.85 21.38
C ASP A 26 -2.41 -2.75 21.74
N HIS A 27 -2.87 -1.49 21.74
CA HIS A 27 -2.12 -0.28 22.11
C HIS A 27 -0.71 -0.18 21.47
N VAL A 28 -0.63 -0.43 20.14
CA VAL A 28 0.65 -0.42 19.43
C VAL A 28 1.13 1.01 19.16
N ASP A 29 2.26 1.36 19.73
CA ASP A 29 3.00 2.59 19.46
C ASP A 29 4.18 2.28 18.56
N LEU A 30 4.26 2.93 17.41
CA LEU A 30 5.30 2.74 16.40
C LEU A 30 5.67 4.09 15.79
N LYS A 31 6.97 4.30 15.55
CA LYS A 31 7.48 5.43 14.76
C LYS A 31 8.36 4.90 13.65
N ILE A 32 8.14 5.39 12.44
CA ILE A 32 8.94 5.09 11.26
C ILE A 32 9.54 6.40 10.76
N GLU A 33 10.85 6.43 10.69
CA GLU A 33 11.60 7.58 10.23
C GLU A 33 11.69 7.61 8.69
N LYS A 34 11.84 8.80 8.13
CA LYS A 34 12.01 8.95 6.69
C LYS A 34 13.30 8.28 6.23
N GLY A 35 13.19 7.37 5.23
CA GLY A 35 14.31 6.60 4.70
C GLY A 35 14.69 5.36 5.52
N GLU A 36 13.93 5.04 6.58
CA GLU A 36 14.13 3.84 7.38
C GLU A 36 13.59 2.59 6.67
N ILE A 37 14.26 1.46 6.87
CA ILE A 37 13.75 0.14 6.52
C ILE A 37 13.41 -0.59 7.81
N LEU A 38 12.11 -0.78 8.06
CA LEU A 38 11.62 -1.45 9.25
C LEU A 38 11.21 -2.89 8.93
N GLY A 39 11.79 -3.87 9.63
CA GLY A 39 11.40 -5.27 9.56
C GLY A 39 10.35 -5.63 10.61
N VAL A 40 9.17 -6.12 10.19
CA VAL A 40 8.12 -6.61 11.09
C VAL A 40 8.10 -8.13 11.07
N ILE A 41 8.48 -8.78 12.18
CA ILE A 41 8.57 -10.22 12.32
C ILE A 41 7.59 -10.76 13.36
N GLY A 42 7.18 -12.00 13.24
CA GLY A 42 6.26 -12.66 14.15
C GLY A 42 5.57 -13.87 13.50
N HIS A 43 4.93 -14.71 14.29
CA HIS A 43 4.19 -15.89 13.81
C HIS A 43 2.93 -15.49 13.03
N THR A 44 2.34 -16.45 12.30
CA THR A 44 1.04 -16.23 11.62
C THR A 44 -0.03 -15.91 12.65
N GLY A 45 -0.84 -14.86 12.35
CA GLY A 45 -1.88 -14.40 13.27
C GLY A 45 -1.42 -13.42 14.36
N SER A 46 -0.15 -12.97 14.36
CA SER A 46 0.38 -11.98 15.33
C SER A 46 0.02 -10.51 15.00
N GLY A 47 -0.88 -10.24 14.06
CA GLY A 47 -1.32 -8.88 13.75
C GLY A 47 -0.51 -8.12 12.70
N LYS A 48 0.58 -8.67 12.13
CA LYS A 48 1.44 -7.96 11.15
C LYS A 48 0.67 -7.37 9.97
N SER A 49 -0.15 -8.19 9.31
CA SER A 49 -0.94 -7.73 8.15
C SER A 49 -1.98 -6.69 8.56
N THR A 50 -2.55 -6.83 9.76
CA THR A 50 -3.49 -5.85 10.32
C THR A 50 -2.77 -4.51 10.56
N LEU A 51 -1.57 -4.53 11.15
CA LEU A 51 -0.76 -3.32 11.34
C LEU A 51 -0.47 -2.62 10.00
N ILE A 52 0.07 -3.35 9.03
CA ILE A 52 0.41 -2.79 7.70
C ILE A 52 -0.82 -2.16 7.01
N GLN A 53 -2.00 -2.79 7.12
CA GLN A 53 -3.23 -2.26 6.54
C GLN A 53 -3.74 -1.00 7.26
N HIS A 54 -3.41 -0.81 8.53
CA HIS A 54 -3.70 0.45 9.24
C HIS A 54 -2.77 1.57 8.77
N LEU A 55 -1.49 1.29 8.55
CA LEU A 55 -0.52 2.29 8.09
C LEU A 55 -0.88 2.90 6.73
N ASN A 56 -1.50 2.12 5.84
CA ASN A 56 -2.01 2.60 4.54
C ASN A 56 -3.44 3.18 4.61
N GLY A 57 -4.13 3.08 5.75
CA GLY A 57 -5.52 3.53 5.89
C GLY A 57 -6.54 2.61 5.20
N LEU A 58 -6.21 1.34 4.98
CA LEU A 58 -7.16 0.34 4.48
C LEU A 58 -8.10 -0.14 5.59
N LEU A 59 -7.59 -0.26 6.82
CA LEU A 59 -8.37 -0.54 8.02
C LEU A 59 -8.42 0.68 8.92
N GLN A 60 -9.61 0.94 9.48
CA GLN A 60 -9.81 1.97 10.49
C GLN A 60 -9.51 1.40 11.88
N PRO A 61 -8.77 2.12 12.75
CA PRO A 61 -8.56 1.72 14.12
C PRO A 61 -9.86 1.58 14.92
N SER A 62 -9.91 0.62 15.85
CA SER A 62 -10.94 0.59 16.90
C SER A 62 -10.67 1.67 17.95
N GLU A 63 -9.38 1.85 18.31
CA GLU A 63 -8.90 2.90 19.21
C GLU A 63 -7.51 3.36 18.77
N GLY A 64 -7.10 4.55 19.24
CA GLY A 64 -5.83 5.15 18.87
C GLY A 64 -5.85 5.80 17.49
N GLU A 65 -4.69 6.11 16.98
CA GLU A 65 -4.55 6.86 15.73
C GLU A 65 -3.32 6.45 14.91
N VAL A 66 -3.39 6.72 13.62
CA VAL A 66 -2.28 6.63 12.67
C VAL A 66 -2.01 8.02 12.10
N LEU A 67 -0.77 8.45 12.14
CA LEU A 67 -0.33 9.78 11.71
C LEU A 67 0.65 9.66 10.53
N LEU A 68 0.45 10.50 9.52
CA LEU A 68 1.38 10.73 8.41
C LEU A 68 1.88 12.18 8.52
N ASP A 69 3.18 12.39 8.64
CA ASP A 69 3.79 13.69 8.94
C ASP A 69 3.13 14.42 10.13
N GLY A 70 2.82 13.68 11.19
CA GLY A 70 2.20 14.21 12.41
C GLY A 70 0.71 14.56 12.31
N LYS A 71 0.06 14.26 11.17
CA LYS A 71 -1.38 14.50 10.95
C LYS A 71 -2.13 13.18 10.87
N SER A 72 -3.29 13.08 11.53
CA SER A 72 -4.14 11.90 11.42
C SER A 72 -4.52 11.62 9.96
N ILE A 73 -4.40 10.36 9.56
CA ILE A 73 -4.80 9.92 8.21
C ILE A 73 -6.33 9.76 8.09
N TRP A 74 -7.07 9.83 9.19
CA TRP A 74 -8.52 9.75 9.26
C TRP A 74 -9.13 11.10 9.60
N ASP A 75 -10.18 11.50 8.88
CA ASP A 75 -10.94 12.69 9.21
C ASP A 75 -11.97 12.42 10.34
N ALA A 76 -12.63 13.47 10.82
CA ALA A 76 -13.64 13.38 11.86
C ALA A 76 -14.86 12.52 11.49
N LYS A 77 -15.03 12.17 10.20
CA LYS A 77 -16.08 11.29 9.68
C LYS A 77 -15.60 9.85 9.49
N GLY A 78 -14.38 9.52 9.93
CA GLY A 78 -13.80 8.19 9.78
C GLY A 78 -13.44 7.83 8.34
N LYS A 79 -13.13 8.82 7.50
CA LYS A 79 -12.71 8.61 6.12
C LYS A 79 -11.21 8.87 5.97
N CYS A 80 -10.49 7.88 5.44
CA CYS A 80 -9.09 8.05 5.08
C CYS A 80 -8.94 8.88 3.80
N SER A 81 -7.98 9.80 3.79
CA SER A 81 -7.69 10.63 2.63
C SER A 81 -7.13 9.79 1.47
N ARG A 82 -7.44 10.19 0.22
CA ARG A 82 -6.82 9.58 -0.96
C ARG A 82 -5.32 9.84 -1.01
N GLU A 83 -4.89 11.00 -0.55
CA GLU A 83 -3.48 11.39 -0.48
C GLU A 83 -2.67 10.39 0.36
N THR A 84 -3.19 9.96 1.51
CA THR A 84 -2.55 8.94 2.33
C THR A 84 -2.26 7.68 1.55
N ARG A 85 -3.24 7.18 0.78
CA ARG A 85 -3.09 5.94 -0.01
C ARG A 85 -2.11 6.06 -1.17
N PHE A 86 -1.89 7.27 -1.68
CA PHE A 86 -0.87 7.51 -2.70
C PHE A 86 0.52 7.65 -2.10
N ARG A 87 0.62 8.20 -0.90
CA ARG A 87 1.89 8.42 -0.20
C ARG A 87 2.39 7.18 0.57
N VAL A 88 1.47 6.32 1.01
CA VAL A 88 1.80 5.05 1.68
C VAL A 88 1.38 3.90 0.77
N GLY A 89 2.32 3.41 -0.03
CA GLY A 89 2.11 2.28 -0.94
C GLY A 89 1.92 0.98 -0.17
N LEU A 90 1.05 0.10 -0.66
CA LEU A 90 0.81 -1.20 -0.08
C LEU A 90 0.92 -2.29 -1.14
N VAL A 91 1.83 -3.24 -0.93
CA VAL A 91 1.91 -4.47 -1.70
C VAL A 91 1.36 -5.61 -0.84
N PHE A 92 0.28 -6.25 -1.30
CA PHE A 92 -0.35 -7.35 -0.57
C PHE A 92 0.44 -8.66 -0.71
N GLN A 93 0.11 -9.62 0.13
CA GLN A 93 0.52 -10.99 -0.08
C GLN A 93 -0.14 -11.53 -1.35
N TYR A 94 0.65 -12.14 -2.25
CA TYR A 94 0.20 -12.59 -3.58
C TYR A 94 -0.32 -11.44 -4.47
N PRO A 95 0.47 -10.39 -4.71
CA PRO A 95 0.02 -9.21 -5.44
C PRO A 95 -0.32 -9.51 -6.90
N GLU A 96 0.16 -10.62 -7.45
CA GLU A 96 -0.15 -11.12 -8.79
C GLU A 96 -1.65 -11.43 -9.03
N TYR A 97 -2.43 -11.61 -7.99
CA TYR A 97 -3.89 -11.80 -8.11
C TYR A 97 -4.67 -10.48 -8.20
N GLN A 98 -3.99 -9.35 -8.11
CA GLN A 98 -4.62 -8.02 -8.16
C GLN A 98 -4.61 -7.40 -9.56
N LEU A 99 -3.99 -8.05 -10.54
CA LEU A 99 -3.94 -7.59 -11.93
C LEU A 99 -5.30 -7.77 -12.59
N PHE A 100 -5.80 -6.73 -13.25
CA PHE A 100 -7.15 -6.73 -13.82
C PHE A 100 -7.25 -6.01 -15.18
N GLU A 101 -6.26 -5.24 -15.58
CA GLU A 101 -6.26 -4.49 -16.82
C GLU A 101 -5.89 -5.36 -18.05
N GLU A 102 -6.22 -4.87 -19.22
CA GLU A 102 -5.98 -5.56 -20.49
C GLU A 102 -4.49 -5.67 -20.82
N THR A 103 -3.72 -4.62 -20.46
CA THR A 103 -2.29 -4.54 -20.73
C THR A 103 -1.50 -4.19 -19.47
N ILE A 104 -0.23 -4.59 -19.46
CA ILE A 104 0.71 -4.31 -18.36
C ILE A 104 0.85 -2.81 -18.14
N ALA A 105 0.98 -2.03 -19.22
CA ALA A 105 1.08 -0.58 -19.12
C ALA A 105 -0.16 0.04 -18.45
N LYS A 106 -1.37 -0.41 -18.81
CA LYS A 106 -2.62 0.08 -18.22
C LYS A 106 -2.72 -0.29 -16.74
N ASP A 107 -2.32 -1.51 -16.36
CA ASP A 107 -2.33 -1.97 -14.97
C ASP A 107 -1.41 -1.11 -14.10
N ILE A 108 -0.17 -0.86 -14.56
CA ILE A 108 0.79 0.02 -13.87
C ILE A 108 0.29 1.47 -13.85
N ALA A 109 -0.34 1.96 -14.93
CA ALA A 109 -0.86 3.32 -15.05
C ALA A 109 -2.08 3.59 -14.15
N TYR A 110 -2.73 2.57 -13.60
CA TYR A 110 -3.97 2.73 -12.84
C TYR A 110 -3.85 3.68 -11.65
N GLY A 111 -2.79 3.53 -10.84
CA GLY A 111 -2.51 4.44 -9.72
C GLY A 111 -2.29 5.89 -10.16
N PRO A 112 -1.31 6.17 -11.04
CA PRO A 112 -1.06 7.49 -11.62
C PRO A 112 -2.28 8.15 -12.27
N THR A 113 -3.12 7.38 -12.97
CA THR A 113 -4.38 7.87 -13.53
C THR A 113 -5.35 8.35 -12.45
N ASN A 114 -5.48 7.59 -11.36
CA ASN A 114 -6.30 7.98 -10.21
C ASN A 114 -5.75 9.20 -9.45
N MET A 115 -4.44 9.47 -9.57
CA MET A 115 -3.81 10.71 -9.09
C MET A 115 -4.11 11.91 -10.00
N LYS A 116 -4.74 11.69 -11.16
CA LYS A 116 -5.07 12.71 -12.18
C LYS A 116 -3.83 13.40 -12.76
N LEU A 117 -2.77 12.66 -12.96
CA LEU A 117 -1.56 13.14 -13.61
C LEU A 117 -1.78 13.33 -15.11
N SER A 118 -0.91 14.11 -15.76
CA SER A 118 -0.92 14.26 -17.22
C SER A 118 -0.51 12.94 -17.89
N GLN A 119 -0.98 12.71 -19.13
CA GLN A 119 -0.65 11.49 -19.88
C GLN A 119 0.87 11.31 -20.02
N THR A 120 1.58 12.38 -20.30
CA THR A 120 3.06 12.36 -20.42
C THR A 120 3.72 11.87 -19.13
N GLU A 121 3.25 12.35 -17.97
CA GLU A 121 3.77 11.93 -16.67
C GLU A 121 3.39 10.48 -16.34
N ILE A 122 2.19 10.04 -16.71
CA ILE A 122 1.76 8.65 -16.56
C ILE A 122 2.68 7.73 -17.36
N ASP A 123 2.91 8.05 -18.65
CA ASP A 123 3.75 7.24 -19.53
C ASP A 123 5.20 7.16 -19.04
N GLU A 124 5.74 8.27 -18.53
CA GLU A 124 7.06 8.30 -17.90
C GLU A 124 7.14 7.39 -16.66
N ARG A 125 6.17 7.52 -15.74
CA ARG A 125 6.12 6.70 -14.52
C ARG A 125 5.96 5.22 -14.81
N VAL A 126 5.14 4.85 -15.80
CA VAL A 126 5.00 3.46 -16.25
C VAL A 126 6.34 2.91 -16.72
N ARG A 127 7.03 3.63 -17.62
CA ARG A 127 8.33 3.22 -18.16
C ARG A 127 9.38 3.06 -17.05
N GLU A 128 9.49 4.04 -16.15
CA GLU A 128 10.43 4.01 -15.04
C GLU A 128 10.15 2.86 -14.08
N SER A 129 8.87 2.64 -13.76
CA SER A 129 8.46 1.57 -12.84
C SER A 129 8.70 0.19 -13.44
N MET A 130 8.45 0.00 -14.74
CA MET A 130 8.81 -1.24 -15.44
C MET A 130 10.31 -1.50 -15.38
N ALA A 131 11.13 -0.49 -15.64
CA ALA A 131 12.59 -0.60 -15.56
C ALA A 131 13.05 -0.93 -14.14
N ALA A 132 12.49 -0.27 -13.12
CA ALA A 132 12.83 -0.48 -11.71
C ALA A 132 12.60 -1.93 -11.23
N VAL A 133 11.59 -2.62 -11.77
CA VAL A 133 11.31 -4.02 -11.45
C VAL A 133 11.90 -5.02 -12.47
N GLY A 134 12.67 -4.56 -13.44
CA GLY A 134 13.31 -5.41 -14.46
C GLY A 134 12.31 -6.06 -15.43
N LEU A 135 11.26 -5.34 -15.82
CA LEU A 135 10.35 -5.71 -16.90
C LEU A 135 10.82 -5.06 -18.22
N ALA A 136 10.92 -5.86 -19.27
CA ALA A 136 11.29 -5.36 -20.59
C ALA A 136 10.21 -4.44 -21.17
N PRO A 137 10.55 -3.31 -21.81
CA PRO A 137 9.57 -2.36 -22.35
C PRO A 137 8.60 -2.98 -23.35
N GLU A 138 9.03 -4.00 -24.10
CA GLU A 138 8.24 -4.72 -25.11
C GLU A 138 7.05 -5.47 -24.51
N LEU A 139 7.04 -5.66 -23.19
CA LEU A 139 5.93 -6.30 -22.48
C LEU A 139 4.77 -5.33 -22.21
N ALA A 140 4.96 -4.03 -22.36
CA ALA A 140 4.00 -2.99 -21.97
C ALA A 140 2.59 -3.22 -22.53
N ASP A 141 2.49 -3.59 -23.81
CA ASP A 141 1.23 -3.81 -24.52
C ASP A 141 0.69 -5.24 -24.41
N GLN A 142 1.42 -6.12 -23.72
CA GLN A 142 0.98 -7.51 -23.52
C GLN A 142 0.00 -7.61 -22.36
N SER A 143 -0.83 -8.66 -22.41
CA SER A 143 -1.74 -8.98 -21.31
C SER A 143 -0.96 -9.47 -20.09
N PRO A 144 -1.23 -8.92 -18.90
CA PRO A 144 -0.60 -9.40 -17.68
C PRO A 144 -0.93 -10.87 -17.37
N PHE A 145 -2.04 -11.38 -17.90
CA PHE A 145 -2.46 -12.77 -17.67
C PHE A 145 -1.61 -13.79 -18.41
N ALA A 146 -0.91 -13.39 -19.47
CA ALA A 146 0.01 -14.24 -20.24
C ALA A 146 1.40 -14.41 -19.57
N LEU A 147 1.68 -13.64 -18.51
CA LEU A 147 2.97 -13.64 -17.83
C LEU A 147 3.15 -14.81 -16.86
N SER A 148 4.41 -15.16 -16.57
CA SER A 148 4.76 -16.03 -15.44
C SER A 148 4.36 -15.40 -14.11
N GLY A 149 4.17 -16.20 -13.05
CA GLY A 149 3.83 -15.68 -11.72
C GLY A 149 4.83 -14.64 -11.19
N GLY A 150 6.13 -14.85 -11.41
CA GLY A 150 7.16 -13.88 -11.03
C GLY A 150 7.07 -12.56 -11.81
N GLN A 151 6.73 -12.60 -13.09
CA GLN A 151 6.51 -11.39 -13.89
C GLN A 151 5.24 -10.66 -13.45
N LYS A 152 4.13 -11.38 -13.21
CA LYS A 152 2.88 -10.81 -12.66
C LYS A 152 3.14 -10.07 -11.36
N ARG A 153 3.90 -10.68 -10.45
CA ARG A 153 4.28 -10.06 -9.18
C ARG A 153 5.06 -8.76 -9.37
N ARG A 154 5.99 -8.72 -10.35
CA ARG A 154 6.73 -7.51 -10.71
C ARG A 154 5.82 -6.43 -11.29
N VAL A 155 4.83 -6.77 -12.12
CA VAL A 155 3.83 -5.82 -12.63
C VAL A 155 3.06 -5.18 -11.48
N ALA A 156 2.55 -5.97 -10.53
CA ALA A 156 1.82 -5.47 -9.38
C ALA A 156 2.67 -4.54 -8.49
N ILE A 157 3.95 -4.88 -8.28
CA ILE A 157 4.90 -4.02 -7.55
C ILE A 157 5.15 -2.72 -8.34
N ALA A 158 5.33 -2.80 -9.66
CA ALA A 158 5.50 -1.63 -10.52
C ALA A 158 4.30 -0.67 -10.42
N GLY A 159 3.07 -1.18 -10.34
CA GLY A 159 1.86 -0.38 -10.14
C GLY A 159 1.86 0.44 -8.84
N VAL A 160 2.45 -0.11 -7.78
CA VAL A 160 2.63 0.63 -6.52
C VAL A 160 3.75 1.67 -6.65
N ILE A 161 4.91 1.29 -7.23
CA ILE A 161 6.06 2.19 -7.43
C ILE A 161 5.68 3.38 -8.33
N ALA A 162 4.83 3.18 -9.34
CA ALA A 162 4.39 4.23 -10.26
C ALA A 162 3.68 5.40 -9.57
N MET A 163 3.09 5.18 -8.41
CA MET A 163 2.54 6.26 -7.60
C MET A 163 3.63 7.12 -6.92
N ARG A 164 4.89 6.66 -6.90
CA ARG A 164 6.03 7.26 -6.17
C ARG A 164 5.69 7.53 -4.71
N PRO A 165 5.31 6.49 -3.94
CA PRO A 165 4.95 6.67 -2.54
C PRO A 165 6.16 7.12 -1.71
N ASP A 166 5.89 7.78 -0.59
CA ASP A 166 6.90 8.20 0.39
C ASP A 166 7.33 7.01 1.30
N VAL A 167 6.39 6.03 1.47
CA VAL A 167 6.55 4.80 2.26
C VAL A 167 6.00 3.62 1.49
#